data_8439062659a85238e922579452043d7f
#
_entry.id   8439062659a85238e922579452043d7f
#
_cell.length_a   1.000
_cell.length_b   1.000
_cell.length_c   1.000
_cell.angle_alpha   90.00
_cell.angle_beta   90.00
_cell.angle_gamma   90.00
#
_symmetry.space_group_name_H-M   'P 1'
#
loop_
_entity.id
_entity.type
_entity.pdbx_description
1 polymer ?
#
loop_
_entity_poly.entity_id
_entity_poly.type
_entity_poly.pdbx_seq_one_letter_code
_entity_poly.pdbx_strand_id
1 'polypeptide(L)'
;NLLLMRATGHARELAIRATLGAGQWRLVRQMVTEGLVLATIGGLAGLAVGYAGVRLLIALTTQQLPGSTDATLHLPVMAFTFVLAIATGLIFGVVPAIAVIRGNTNSLLKEDATRGSAGRGTGAMRAALVVGEIAVALMLLIGAGLLIKSFSRLQQVDPGFNRENVLTAQLSLPSTRYPTPADRVQFWSRLIEKAQQIPGVTSVGMTTSVPLSGDVSSGSYSIVGYTPGPGEPAPHARVETVGGDYFTAMKIPLKEGRVFQSTDTLTSTPVAVVDEYLVQRYFKGRSAIGQEIRRGGPDSPAIRIVGVVGTINAIDLGQPVTKERIYRPVTQQPTSGGAIVLKTAVDPASLVSQLRAAVQSIDPEQPITDVRTMEEWVNRSLEIRRAPTMLLTIFGAVALLLSAIGIYGVLAYGVAQRVRELGIRQALGADRRSILSLVLLQGMRRVALGIAIGLLGALYLSKYLESMLFGVSTRDVPVFALVTLVLFAVAVLACFIPAHRATRI
;
A
#
# COMPACT_ATOMS: atom_id res chain seq x y z
N ASN A 1 -13.15 16.34 21.43
CA ASN A 1 -14.41 15.97 22.10
C ASN A 1 -14.26 15.88 23.63
N LEU A 2 -13.33 15.10 24.18
CA LEU A 2 -13.11 14.94 25.63
C LEU A 2 -12.72 16.26 26.33
N LEU A 3 -11.88 17.08 25.71
CA LEU A 3 -11.50 18.41 26.22
C LEU A 3 -12.71 19.36 26.30
N LEU A 4 -13.56 19.36 25.27
CA LEU A 4 -14.81 20.14 25.25
C LEU A 4 -15.80 19.67 26.32
N MET A 5 -15.87 18.37 26.59
CA MET A 5 -16.71 17.82 27.68
C MET A 5 -16.20 18.27 29.05
N ARG A 6 -14.90 18.22 29.27
CA ARG A 6 -14.26 18.67 30.53
C ARG A 6 -14.47 20.19 30.73
N ALA A 7 -14.23 21.00 29.69
CA ALA A 7 -14.41 22.44 29.76
C ALA A 7 -15.86 22.86 30.09
N THR A 8 -16.86 22.14 29.57
CA THR A 8 -18.28 22.45 29.87
C THR A 8 -18.73 21.87 31.21
N GLY A 9 -18.11 20.79 31.71
CA GLY A 9 -18.32 20.28 33.08
C GLY A 9 -17.86 21.31 34.13
N HIS A 10 -16.78 22.01 33.86
CA HIS A 10 -16.24 23.07 34.71
C HIS A 10 -16.91 24.43 34.54
N ALA A 11 -17.80 24.62 33.56
CA ALA A 11 -18.45 25.92 33.30
C ALA A 11 -19.22 26.44 34.52
N ARG A 12 -19.89 25.57 35.30
CA ARG A 12 -20.58 25.91 36.53
C ARG A 12 -19.61 26.35 37.62
N GLU A 13 -18.51 25.66 37.80
CA GLU A 13 -17.45 25.98 38.76
C GLU A 13 -16.82 27.35 38.42
N LEU A 14 -16.54 27.57 37.12
CA LEU A 14 -16.00 28.84 36.63
C LEU A 14 -16.98 29.98 36.82
N ALA A 15 -18.29 29.76 36.63
CA ALA A 15 -19.32 30.75 36.88
C ALA A 15 -19.39 31.13 38.38
N ILE A 16 -19.32 30.15 39.30
CA ILE A 16 -19.25 30.37 40.76
C ILE A 16 -18.00 31.16 41.11
N ARG A 17 -16.84 30.81 40.56
CA ARG A 17 -15.60 31.54 40.81
C ARG A 17 -15.64 32.98 40.28
N ALA A 18 -16.31 33.21 39.13
CA ALA A 18 -16.52 34.54 38.57
C ALA A 18 -17.42 35.40 39.47
N THR A 19 -18.49 34.82 40.05
CA THR A 19 -19.37 35.54 40.99
C THR A 19 -18.70 35.84 42.31
N LEU A 20 -17.72 35.06 42.72
CA LEU A 20 -16.86 35.27 43.91
C LEU A 20 -15.71 36.28 43.64
N GLY A 21 -15.69 36.95 42.45
CA GLY A 21 -14.73 38.01 42.15
C GLY A 21 -13.45 37.53 41.41
N ALA A 22 -13.41 36.32 40.94
CA ALA A 22 -12.25 35.86 40.11
C ALA A 22 -12.20 36.64 38.82
N GLY A 23 -11.07 37.33 38.56
CA GLY A 23 -10.87 38.09 37.32
C GLY A 23 -10.90 37.16 36.07
N GLN A 24 -11.58 37.64 35.01
CA GLN A 24 -11.77 36.88 33.75
C GLN A 24 -10.45 36.33 33.19
N TRP A 25 -9.38 37.12 33.24
CA TRP A 25 -8.06 36.73 32.76
C TRP A 25 -7.46 35.51 33.52
N ARG A 26 -7.74 35.42 34.86
CA ARG A 26 -7.29 34.29 35.65
C ARG A 26 -7.97 32.99 35.24
N LEU A 27 -9.27 33.04 34.92
CA LEU A 27 -10.06 31.90 34.45
C LEU A 27 -9.60 31.44 33.06
N VAL A 28 -9.37 32.40 32.13
CA VAL A 28 -8.82 32.07 30.77
C VAL A 28 -7.46 31.42 30.89
N ARG A 29 -6.55 32.01 31.67
CA ARG A 29 -5.20 31.48 31.86
C ARG A 29 -5.23 30.04 32.39
N GLN A 30 -6.13 29.74 33.32
CA GLN A 30 -6.27 28.38 33.87
C GLN A 30 -6.70 27.40 32.74
N MET A 31 -7.74 27.72 31.97
CA MET A 31 -8.24 26.84 30.90
C MET A 31 -7.20 26.63 29.80
N VAL A 32 -6.52 27.70 29.39
CA VAL A 32 -5.45 27.63 28.40
C VAL A 32 -4.30 26.79 28.90
N THR A 33 -3.89 26.96 30.18
CA THR A 33 -2.81 26.16 30.78
C THR A 33 -3.16 24.69 30.85
N GLU A 34 -4.39 24.34 31.26
CA GLU A 34 -4.87 22.95 31.26
C GLU A 34 -4.87 22.36 29.86
N GLY A 35 -5.36 23.11 28.84
CA GLY A 35 -5.34 22.71 27.44
C GLY A 35 -3.93 22.49 26.90
N LEU A 36 -3.02 23.39 27.28
CA LEU A 36 -1.62 23.33 26.85
C LEU A 36 -0.87 22.16 27.47
N VAL A 37 -1.07 21.88 28.75
CA VAL A 37 -0.47 20.71 29.43
C VAL A 37 -0.95 19.41 28.79
N LEU A 38 -2.26 19.29 28.54
CA LEU A 38 -2.82 18.10 27.89
C LEU A 38 -2.33 17.94 26.46
N ALA A 39 -2.24 19.05 25.70
CA ALA A 39 -1.71 19.06 24.33
C ALA A 39 -0.23 18.67 24.30
N THR A 40 0.56 19.15 25.28
CA THR A 40 2.00 18.79 25.38
C THR A 40 2.17 17.31 25.69
N ILE A 41 1.45 16.79 26.70
CA ILE A 41 1.50 15.36 27.05
C ILE A 41 1.00 14.51 25.89
N GLY A 42 -0.12 14.87 25.27
CA GLY A 42 -0.68 14.19 24.11
C GLY A 42 0.24 14.25 22.89
N GLY A 43 0.87 15.40 22.65
CA GLY A 43 1.84 15.59 21.56
C GLY A 43 3.09 14.72 21.75
N LEU A 44 3.65 14.68 22.96
CA LEU A 44 4.80 13.81 23.28
C LEU A 44 4.43 12.32 23.17
N ALA A 45 3.28 11.93 23.70
CA ALA A 45 2.78 10.56 23.55
C ALA A 45 2.54 10.19 22.09
N GLY A 46 1.95 11.10 21.31
CA GLY A 46 1.75 10.92 19.88
C GLY A 46 3.06 10.77 19.10
N LEU A 47 4.08 11.57 19.43
CA LEU A 47 5.43 11.44 18.87
C LEU A 47 6.08 10.10 19.23
N ALA A 48 5.92 9.64 20.47
CA ALA A 48 6.44 8.35 20.92
C ALA A 48 5.77 7.17 20.17
N VAL A 49 4.44 7.22 20.01
CA VAL A 49 3.68 6.23 19.25
C VAL A 49 4.07 6.29 17.76
N GLY A 50 4.23 7.49 17.20
CA GLY A 50 4.69 7.69 15.82
C GLY A 50 6.10 7.10 15.61
N TYR A 51 7.02 7.35 16.55
CA TYR A 51 8.37 6.76 16.53
C TYR A 51 8.34 5.23 16.58
N ALA A 52 7.57 4.67 17.52
CA ALA A 52 7.41 3.23 17.63
C ALA A 52 6.77 2.62 16.36
N GLY A 53 5.78 3.32 15.79
CA GLY A 53 5.13 2.92 14.53
C GLY A 53 6.10 2.91 13.34
N VAL A 54 6.93 3.95 13.18
CA VAL A 54 7.97 4.00 12.13
C VAL A 54 8.99 2.88 12.35
N ARG A 55 9.46 2.66 13.58
CA ARG A 55 10.39 1.56 13.91
C ARG A 55 9.80 0.19 13.63
N LEU A 56 8.53 -0.02 13.99
CA LEU A 56 7.82 -1.26 13.69
C LEU A 56 7.66 -1.45 12.18
N LEU A 57 7.32 -0.41 11.46
CA LEU A 57 7.17 -0.44 10.00
C LEU A 57 8.50 -0.76 9.32
N ILE A 58 9.59 -0.13 9.76
CA ILE A 58 10.95 -0.48 9.32
C ILE A 58 11.26 -1.95 9.66
N ALA A 59 11.01 -2.42 10.87
CA ALA A 59 11.29 -3.79 11.28
C ALA A 59 10.49 -4.83 10.48
N LEU A 60 9.26 -4.51 10.07
CA LEU A 60 8.42 -5.36 9.23
C LEU A 60 8.75 -5.29 7.73
N THR A 61 9.44 -4.22 7.31
CA THR A 61 9.75 -3.96 5.88
C THR A 61 11.25 -4.10 5.58
N THR A 62 12.08 -4.44 6.57
CA THR A 62 13.53 -4.19 6.66
C THR A 62 14.41 -4.98 5.71
N GLN A 63 13.90 -5.65 4.73
CA GLN A 63 14.90 -6.25 3.82
C GLN A 63 15.08 -5.50 2.50
N GLN A 64 14.26 -4.52 2.10
CA GLN A 64 14.26 -4.23 0.66
C GLN A 64 13.81 -2.87 0.15
N LEU A 65 13.65 -1.84 0.96
CA LEU A 65 13.42 -0.51 0.38
C LEU A 65 14.76 0.14 0.04
N PRO A 66 15.02 0.48 -1.25
CA PRO A 66 16.13 1.37 -1.59
C PRO A 66 15.94 2.69 -0.85
N GLY A 67 16.85 3.05 0.05
CA GLY A 67 16.75 4.25 0.89
C GLY A 67 16.14 4.05 2.28
N SER A 68 15.79 2.84 2.70
CA SER A 68 15.25 2.58 4.05
C SER A 68 16.28 2.77 5.19
N THR A 69 17.55 2.87 4.87
CA THR A 69 18.62 3.23 5.81
C THR A 69 18.47 4.64 6.36
N ASP A 70 17.75 5.54 5.69
CA ASP A 70 17.57 6.95 6.05
C ASP A 70 16.14 7.29 6.55
N ALA A 71 15.32 6.32 6.89
CA ALA A 71 14.02 6.58 7.53
C ALA A 71 14.24 7.06 8.97
N THR A 72 14.91 8.20 9.11
CA THR A 72 15.07 8.94 10.36
C THR A 72 13.89 9.88 10.52
N LEU A 73 13.48 10.08 11.77
CA LEU A 73 12.50 11.12 12.08
C LEU A 73 13.11 12.48 11.76
N HIS A 74 12.64 13.09 10.70
CA HIS A 74 13.08 14.44 10.33
C HIS A 74 12.60 15.45 11.38
N LEU A 75 13.53 16.18 11.99
CA LEU A 75 13.23 17.19 12.98
C LEU A 75 12.11 18.17 12.55
N PRO A 76 12.05 18.65 11.29
CA PRO A 76 10.94 19.49 10.82
C PRO A 76 9.57 18.85 10.93
N VAL A 77 9.45 17.53 10.64
CA VAL A 77 8.17 16.79 10.76
C VAL A 77 7.76 16.65 12.21
N MET A 78 8.69 16.33 13.10
CA MET A 78 8.44 16.27 14.55
C MET A 78 8.00 17.63 15.09
N ALA A 79 8.72 18.70 14.72
CA ALA A 79 8.38 20.06 15.13
C ALA A 79 7.00 20.47 14.60
N PHE A 80 6.69 20.21 13.33
CA PHE A 80 5.37 20.46 12.75
C PHE A 80 4.26 19.74 13.50
N THR A 81 4.43 18.44 13.78
CA THR A 81 3.44 17.63 14.49
C THR A 81 3.22 18.16 15.92
N PHE A 82 4.31 18.53 16.60
CA PHE A 82 4.24 19.09 17.94
C PHE A 82 3.56 20.47 17.96
N VAL A 83 3.90 21.35 17.02
CA VAL A 83 3.25 22.67 16.86
C VAL A 83 1.76 22.49 16.57
N LEU A 84 1.39 21.52 15.72
CA LEU A 84 -0.01 21.23 15.41
C LEU A 84 -0.76 20.72 16.66
N ALA A 85 -0.13 19.87 17.48
CA ALA A 85 -0.71 19.42 18.74
C ALA A 85 -0.96 20.58 19.72
N ILE A 86 0.02 21.47 19.86
CA ILE A 86 -0.10 22.67 20.71
C ILE A 86 -1.20 23.62 20.16
N ALA A 87 -1.21 23.89 18.85
CA ALA A 87 -2.24 24.72 18.20
C ALA A 87 -3.64 24.15 18.43
N THR A 88 -3.80 22.84 18.29
CA THR A 88 -5.07 22.14 18.56
C THR A 88 -5.47 22.31 20.03
N GLY A 89 -4.55 22.11 20.99
CA GLY A 89 -4.82 22.30 22.41
C GLY A 89 -5.21 23.76 22.75
N LEU A 90 -4.56 24.73 22.12
CA LEU A 90 -4.90 26.15 22.27
C LEU A 90 -6.30 26.45 21.75
N ILE A 91 -6.66 26.00 20.55
CA ILE A 91 -7.99 26.20 19.97
C ILE A 91 -9.07 25.63 20.91
N PHE A 92 -8.91 24.39 21.38
CA PHE A 92 -9.87 23.74 22.26
C PHE A 92 -9.86 24.28 23.70
N GLY A 93 -8.79 24.95 24.13
CA GLY A 93 -8.73 25.67 25.41
C GLY A 93 -9.33 27.08 25.35
N VAL A 94 -9.04 27.82 24.26
CA VAL A 94 -9.45 29.23 24.11
C VAL A 94 -10.92 29.37 23.72
N VAL A 95 -11.47 28.51 22.87
CA VAL A 95 -12.87 28.60 22.40
C VAL A 95 -13.86 28.54 23.57
N PRO A 96 -13.79 27.60 24.52
CA PRO A 96 -14.66 27.59 25.69
C PRO A 96 -14.42 28.80 26.63
N ALA A 97 -13.17 29.24 26.76
CA ALA A 97 -12.80 30.38 27.59
C ALA A 97 -13.47 31.69 27.07
N ILE A 98 -13.44 31.92 25.77
CA ILE A 98 -14.13 33.07 25.14
C ILE A 98 -15.65 32.98 25.33
N ALA A 99 -16.23 31.79 25.24
CA ALA A 99 -17.65 31.57 25.47
C ALA A 99 -18.08 31.94 26.90
N VAL A 100 -17.25 31.65 27.89
CA VAL A 100 -17.49 32.03 29.30
C VAL A 100 -17.35 33.53 29.49
N ILE A 101 -16.41 34.21 28.82
CA ILE A 101 -16.23 35.68 28.93
C ILE A 101 -17.36 36.44 28.26
N ARG A 102 -17.84 36.00 27.10
CA ARG A 102 -18.93 36.65 26.33
C ARG A 102 -20.31 36.30 26.85
N GLY A 103 -20.47 35.25 27.62
CA GLY A 103 -21.72 34.88 28.28
C GLY A 103 -22.00 35.81 29.47
N ASN A 104 -23.15 36.55 29.41
CA ASN A 104 -23.63 37.33 30.57
C ASN A 104 -23.77 36.39 31.77
N THR A 105 -22.99 36.63 32.83
CA THR A 105 -22.97 35.82 34.08
C THR A 105 -24.36 35.67 34.68
N ASN A 106 -25.24 36.66 34.50
CA ASN A 106 -26.62 36.62 34.96
C ASN A 106 -27.52 35.65 34.17
N SER A 107 -27.19 35.32 32.92
CA SER A 107 -27.93 34.31 32.15
C SER A 107 -27.58 32.89 32.58
N LEU A 108 -26.32 32.64 32.96
CA LEU A 108 -25.86 31.31 33.41
C LEU A 108 -26.47 30.90 34.77
N LEU A 109 -26.77 31.84 35.63
CA LEU A 109 -27.45 31.61 36.90
C LEU A 109 -29.00 31.54 36.78
N LYS A 110 -29.59 32.20 35.79
CA LYS A 110 -31.03 32.11 35.46
C LYS A 110 -31.42 30.92 34.59
N GLU A 111 -30.47 30.23 33.97
CA GLU A 111 -30.73 29.10 33.05
C GLU A 111 -31.22 27.81 33.76
N ASP A 112 -31.21 27.73 35.07
CA ASP A 112 -31.96 26.67 35.80
C ASP A 112 -33.49 26.87 35.66
N ALA A 113 -33.98 28.07 35.23
CA ALA A 113 -35.41 28.38 35.09
C ALA A 113 -35.94 28.41 33.64
N THR A 114 -35.09 28.63 32.62
CA THR A 114 -35.52 28.72 31.23
C THR A 114 -34.57 27.98 30.28
N ARG A 115 -34.87 26.71 30.04
CA ARG A 115 -34.20 25.81 29.10
C ARG A 115 -34.23 26.37 27.68
N GLY A 116 -33.14 26.89 27.13
CA GLY A 116 -33.25 27.10 25.69
C GLY A 116 -32.13 27.62 24.83
N SER A 117 -31.17 28.47 25.20
CA SER A 117 -30.37 29.11 24.14
C SER A 117 -28.85 28.99 24.20
N ALA A 118 -28.23 29.03 25.38
CA ALA A 118 -26.76 28.98 25.44
C ALA A 118 -26.14 27.56 25.25
N GLY A 119 -26.87 26.51 25.58
CA GLY A 119 -26.42 25.10 25.40
C GLY A 119 -26.45 24.61 23.95
N ARG A 120 -27.14 25.27 23.03
CA ARG A 120 -27.31 24.80 21.64
C ARG A 120 -26.01 24.89 20.81
N GLY A 121 -25.22 25.93 20.99
CA GLY A 121 -23.99 26.14 20.21
C GLY A 121 -22.90 25.09 20.51
N THR A 122 -22.64 24.81 21.80
CA THR A 122 -21.63 23.81 22.21
C THR A 122 -22.07 22.39 21.91
N GLY A 123 -23.40 22.13 22.00
CA GLY A 123 -23.96 20.84 21.61
C GLY A 123 -23.85 20.57 20.10
N ALA A 124 -24.10 21.59 19.28
CA ALA A 124 -23.97 21.52 17.83
C ALA A 124 -22.51 21.28 17.38
N MET A 125 -21.55 22.00 18.00
CA MET A 125 -20.13 21.82 17.70
C MET A 125 -19.64 20.41 18.02
N ARG A 126 -20.04 19.82 19.15
CA ARG A 126 -19.71 18.44 19.50
C ARG A 126 -20.33 17.44 18.53
N ALA A 127 -21.59 17.66 18.16
CA ALA A 127 -22.26 16.81 17.17
C ALA A 127 -21.54 16.87 15.83
N ALA A 128 -21.11 18.04 15.38
CA ALA A 128 -20.36 18.23 14.15
C ALA A 128 -19.00 17.52 14.18
N LEU A 129 -18.29 17.58 15.33
CA LEU A 129 -17.02 16.86 15.49
C LEU A 129 -17.20 15.35 15.43
N VAL A 130 -18.22 14.78 16.08
CA VAL A 130 -18.48 13.32 16.00
C VAL A 130 -18.88 12.91 14.59
N VAL A 131 -19.72 13.71 13.92
CA VAL A 131 -20.09 13.47 12.52
C VAL A 131 -18.84 13.50 11.61
N GLY A 132 -17.97 14.48 11.82
CA GLY A 132 -16.70 14.59 11.09
C GLY A 132 -15.75 13.41 11.34
N GLU A 133 -15.60 12.99 12.62
CA GLU A 133 -14.79 11.81 12.98
C GLU A 133 -15.31 10.54 12.29
N ILE A 134 -16.62 10.31 12.31
CA ILE A 134 -17.24 9.16 11.65
C ILE A 134 -17.04 9.23 10.13
N ALA A 135 -17.23 10.40 9.53
CA ALA A 135 -17.06 10.59 8.09
C ALA A 135 -15.63 10.32 7.65
N VAL A 136 -14.64 10.88 8.35
CA VAL A 136 -13.21 10.66 8.05
C VAL A 136 -12.82 9.19 8.28
N ALA A 137 -13.29 8.57 9.37
CA ALA A 137 -13.03 7.16 9.63
C ALA A 137 -13.58 6.27 8.51
N LEU A 138 -14.80 6.54 8.03
CA LEU A 138 -15.40 5.80 6.92
C LEU A 138 -14.59 5.96 5.62
N MET A 139 -14.16 7.19 5.29
CA MET A 139 -13.34 7.46 4.10
C MET A 139 -12.01 6.68 4.16
N LEU A 140 -11.31 6.71 5.29
CA LEU A 140 -10.05 5.99 5.49
C LEU A 140 -10.23 4.47 5.42
N LEU A 141 -11.28 3.95 6.05
CA LEU A 141 -11.57 2.51 6.04
C LEU A 141 -11.97 2.01 4.66
N ILE A 142 -12.75 2.78 3.88
CA ILE A 142 -13.10 2.42 2.50
C ILE A 142 -11.83 2.43 1.65
N GLY A 143 -10.99 3.46 1.75
CA GLY A 143 -9.70 3.51 1.06
C GLY A 143 -8.81 2.31 1.40
N ALA A 144 -8.70 1.97 2.69
CA ALA A 144 -7.97 0.78 3.15
C ALA A 144 -8.55 -0.51 2.56
N GLY A 145 -9.87 -0.66 2.61
CA GLY A 145 -10.57 -1.84 2.06
C GLY A 145 -10.37 -2.01 0.56
N LEU A 146 -10.40 -0.92 -0.21
CA LEU A 146 -10.13 -0.94 -1.65
C LEU A 146 -8.67 -1.36 -1.93
N LEU A 147 -7.70 -0.81 -1.20
CA LEU A 147 -6.29 -1.17 -1.36
C LEU A 147 -6.00 -2.61 -0.93
N ILE A 148 -6.58 -3.09 0.16
CA ILE A 148 -6.45 -4.49 0.61
C ILE A 148 -7.00 -5.44 -0.45
N LYS A 149 -8.19 -5.17 -0.98
CA LYS A 149 -8.79 -5.98 -2.04
C LYS A 149 -7.98 -5.96 -3.32
N SER A 150 -7.48 -4.78 -3.71
CA SER A 150 -6.59 -4.58 -4.86
C SER A 150 -5.29 -5.38 -4.69
N PHE A 151 -4.67 -5.29 -3.53
CA PHE A 151 -3.44 -6.04 -3.21
C PHE A 151 -3.65 -7.55 -3.24
N SER A 152 -4.75 -8.03 -2.67
CA SER A 152 -5.11 -9.45 -2.71
C SER A 152 -5.32 -9.97 -4.14
N ARG A 153 -5.95 -9.18 -5.02
CA ARG A 153 -6.09 -9.54 -6.44
C ARG A 153 -4.75 -9.57 -7.16
N LEU A 154 -3.88 -8.60 -6.84
CA LEU A 154 -2.57 -8.52 -7.45
C LEU A 154 -1.68 -9.74 -7.09
N GLN A 155 -1.79 -10.24 -5.88
CA GLN A 155 -1.09 -11.47 -5.46
C GLN A 155 -1.54 -12.73 -6.22
N GLN A 156 -2.75 -12.72 -6.78
CA GLN A 156 -3.33 -13.84 -7.53
C GLN A 156 -3.06 -13.76 -9.04
N VAL A 157 -2.41 -12.68 -9.51
CA VAL A 157 -2.05 -12.54 -10.93
C VAL A 157 -1.04 -13.61 -11.31
N ASP A 158 -1.33 -14.32 -12.40
CA ASP A 158 -0.35 -15.18 -13.04
C ASP A 158 0.66 -14.29 -13.80
N PRO A 159 1.93 -14.27 -13.38
CA PRO A 159 2.93 -13.47 -14.07
C PRO A 159 3.35 -14.04 -15.44
N GLY A 160 2.86 -15.20 -15.82
CA GLY A 160 3.26 -15.95 -17.03
C GLY A 160 4.60 -16.68 -16.88
N PHE A 161 5.17 -16.72 -15.69
CA PHE A 161 6.36 -17.49 -15.32
C PHE A 161 6.24 -18.14 -13.95
N ASN A 162 7.05 -19.15 -13.71
CA ASN A 162 7.06 -19.87 -12.45
C ASN A 162 7.79 -19.08 -11.36
N ARG A 163 7.14 -18.87 -10.22
CA ARG A 163 7.73 -18.24 -9.03
C ARG A 163 8.21 -19.23 -7.97
N GLU A 164 7.69 -20.45 -7.97
CA GLU A 164 7.94 -21.44 -6.94
C GLU A 164 9.23 -22.22 -7.21
N ASN A 165 10.01 -22.43 -6.17
CA ASN A 165 11.24 -23.23 -6.22
C ASN A 165 12.18 -22.84 -7.37
N VAL A 166 12.40 -21.54 -7.57
CA VAL A 166 13.36 -21.01 -8.53
C VAL A 166 14.34 -20.11 -7.79
N LEU A 167 15.63 -20.46 -7.87
CA LEU A 167 16.73 -19.66 -7.35
C LEU A 167 17.35 -18.86 -8.49
N THR A 168 17.68 -17.61 -8.22
CA THR A 168 18.43 -16.75 -9.13
C THR A 168 19.66 -16.20 -8.44
N ALA A 169 20.75 -16.02 -9.15
CA ALA A 169 21.95 -15.37 -8.67
C ALA A 169 22.57 -14.54 -9.79
N GLN A 170 22.92 -13.30 -9.52
CA GLN A 170 23.54 -12.42 -10.51
C GLN A 170 25.06 -12.62 -10.56
N LEU A 171 25.60 -12.51 -11.77
CA LEU A 171 27.03 -12.57 -12.05
C LEU A 171 27.39 -11.44 -13.01
N SER A 172 28.58 -10.89 -12.83
CA SER A 172 29.18 -9.90 -13.74
C SER A 172 30.59 -10.34 -14.09
N LEU A 173 30.82 -10.61 -15.37
CA LEU A 173 32.11 -11.08 -15.89
C LEU A 173 33.01 -9.90 -16.23
N PRO A 174 34.13 -9.68 -15.52
CA PRO A 174 35.04 -8.57 -15.81
C PRO A 174 35.67 -8.71 -17.22
N SER A 175 35.66 -7.63 -17.99
CA SER A 175 36.22 -7.60 -19.34
C SER A 175 37.73 -7.90 -19.38
N THR A 176 38.43 -7.66 -18.27
CA THR A 176 39.85 -8.01 -18.11
C THR A 176 40.11 -9.51 -18.11
N ARG A 177 39.15 -10.32 -17.65
CA ARG A 177 39.29 -11.77 -17.55
C ARG A 177 38.52 -12.49 -18.65
N TYR A 178 37.47 -11.88 -19.14
CA TYR A 178 36.58 -12.40 -20.21
C TYR A 178 36.54 -11.42 -21.39
N PRO A 179 37.70 -11.13 -22.05
CA PRO A 179 37.79 -10.08 -23.05
C PRO A 179 37.02 -10.42 -24.33
N THR A 180 36.97 -11.70 -24.70
CA THR A 180 36.34 -12.12 -25.97
C THR A 180 34.91 -12.60 -25.81
N PRO A 181 34.09 -12.51 -26.87
CA PRO A 181 32.76 -13.14 -26.91
C PRO A 181 32.81 -14.64 -26.59
N ALA A 182 33.83 -15.35 -27.08
CA ALA A 182 33.99 -16.78 -26.88
C ALA A 182 34.22 -17.13 -25.40
N ASP A 183 35.04 -16.35 -24.67
CA ASP A 183 35.28 -16.55 -23.24
C ASP A 183 33.99 -16.49 -22.43
N ARG A 184 33.13 -15.51 -22.75
CA ARG A 184 31.83 -15.31 -22.09
C ARG A 184 30.87 -16.47 -22.39
N VAL A 185 30.77 -16.90 -23.63
CA VAL A 185 29.98 -18.09 -23.99
C VAL A 185 30.46 -19.31 -23.25
N GLN A 186 31.78 -19.53 -23.20
CA GLN A 186 32.39 -20.66 -22.52
C GLN A 186 32.09 -20.66 -21.02
N PHE A 187 32.19 -19.48 -20.37
CA PHE A 187 31.88 -19.37 -18.95
C PHE A 187 30.41 -19.73 -18.67
N TRP A 188 29.47 -19.13 -19.39
CA TRP A 188 28.04 -19.38 -19.19
C TRP A 188 27.69 -20.84 -19.48
N SER A 189 28.24 -21.44 -20.53
CA SER A 189 27.99 -22.85 -20.88
C SER A 189 28.51 -23.79 -19.78
N ARG A 190 29.72 -23.57 -19.27
CA ARG A 190 30.30 -24.36 -18.16
C ARG A 190 29.49 -24.18 -16.86
N LEU A 191 29.03 -22.95 -16.58
CA LEU A 191 28.25 -22.70 -15.39
C LEU A 191 26.90 -23.42 -15.45
N ILE A 192 26.20 -23.36 -16.57
CA ILE A 192 24.94 -24.09 -16.79
C ILE A 192 25.14 -25.59 -16.61
N GLU A 193 26.16 -26.15 -17.23
CA GLU A 193 26.48 -27.57 -17.12
C GLU A 193 26.78 -27.99 -15.67
N LYS A 194 27.63 -27.25 -14.95
CA LYS A 194 27.96 -27.56 -13.55
C LYS A 194 26.77 -27.37 -12.62
N ALA A 195 25.97 -26.32 -12.82
CA ALA A 195 24.78 -26.07 -12.03
C ALA A 195 23.70 -27.16 -12.24
N GLN A 196 23.63 -27.74 -13.44
CA GLN A 196 22.72 -28.86 -13.74
C GLN A 196 23.11 -30.14 -12.97
N GLN A 197 24.38 -30.30 -12.57
CA GLN A 197 24.87 -31.44 -11.80
C GLN A 197 24.62 -31.33 -10.28
N ILE A 198 24.12 -30.17 -9.82
CA ILE A 198 23.83 -29.97 -8.39
C ILE A 198 22.62 -30.84 -8.00
N PRO A 199 22.73 -31.68 -6.96
CA PRO A 199 21.60 -32.49 -6.50
C PRO A 199 20.41 -31.62 -6.08
N GLY A 200 19.24 -31.96 -6.60
CA GLY A 200 18.02 -31.19 -6.34
C GLY A 200 17.70 -30.10 -7.39
N VAL A 201 18.61 -29.85 -8.34
CA VAL A 201 18.35 -29.00 -9.51
C VAL A 201 17.67 -29.81 -10.60
N THR A 202 16.58 -29.29 -11.16
CA THR A 202 15.81 -29.97 -12.21
C THR A 202 16.00 -29.33 -13.59
N SER A 203 16.25 -28.01 -13.64
CA SER A 203 16.52 -27.30 -14.89
C SER A 203 17.32 -26.03 -14.60
N VAL A 204 18.24 -25.69 -15.50
CA VAL A 204 19.13 -24.52 -15.37
C VAL A 204 19.06 -23.67 -16.62
N GLY A 205 18.92 -22.38 -16.43
CA GLY A 205 19.03 -21.39 -17.49
C GLY A 205 19.83 -20.17 -17.03
N MET A 206 20.06 -19.26 -17.96
CA MET A 206 20.57 -17.93 -17.66
C MET A 206 19.75 -16.88 -18.38
N THR A 207 19.71 -15.68 -17.82
CA THR A 207 19.07 -14.50 -18.44
C THR A 207 19.84 -13.23 -18.11
N THR A 208 19.79 -12.24 -19.00
CA THR A 208 20.33 -10.90 -18.71
C THR A 208 19.38 -10.05 -17.83
N SER A 209 18.10 -10.44 -17.73
CA SER A 209 17.12 -9.70 -16.97
C SER A 209 16.22 -10.69 -16.22
N VAL A 210 16.39 -10.76 -14.90
CA VAL A 210 15.46 -11.52 -14.05
C VAL A 210 14.11 -10.79 -14.04
N PRO A 211 12.99 -11.47 -14.29
CA PRO A 211 11.68 -10.83 -14.18
C PRO A 211 11.50 -10.14 -12.82
N LEU A 212 10.95 -8.92 -12.84
CA LEU A 212 10.71 -8.08 -11.67
C LEU A 212 11.96 -7.54 -10.93
N SER A 213 13.17 -7.77 -11.49
CA SER A 213 14.40 -7.20 -10.90
C SER A 213 14.55 -5.68 -11.10
N GLY A 214 13.80 -5.12 -12.03
CA GLY A 214 13.98 -3.72 -12.46
C GLY A 214 15.02 -3.54 -13.56
N ASP A 215 15.82 -4.54 -13.85
CA ASP A 215 16.79 -4.52 -14.95
C ASP A 215 16.06 -4.68 -16.29
N VAL A 216 16.10 -3.66 -17.11
CA VAL A 216 15.39 -3.65 -18.37
C VAL A 216 16.31 -3.20 -19.49
N SER A 217 16.61 -4.10 -20.40
CA SER A 217 17.20 -3.76 -21.70
C SER A 217 16.11 -3.67 -22.74
N SER A 218 16.06 -2.58 -23.49
CA SER A 218 15.10 -2.40 -24.58
C SER A 218 15.77 -1.73 -25.77
N GLY A 219 15.22 -1.96 -26.96
CA GLY A 219 15.77 -1.37 -28.17
C GLY A 219 14.80 -1.41 -29.33
N SER A 220 15.01 -0.51 -30.28
CA SER A 220 14.25 -0.48 -31.52
C SER A 220 14.64 -1.65 -32.42
N TYR A 221 13.67 -2.13 -33.16
CA TYR A 221 13.84 -3.18 -34.17
C TYR A 221 12.94 -2.91 -35.36
N SER A 222 13.19 -3.54 -36.44
CA SER A 222 12.30 -3.56 -37.63
C SER A 222 11.94 -4.99 -37.98
N ILE A 223 10.74 -5.17 -38.48
CA ILE A 223 10.27 -6.45 -39.04
C ILE A 223 10.42 -6.35 -40.56
N VAL A 224 11.09 -7.33 -41.16
CA VAL A 224 11.29 -7.33 -42.62
C VAL A 224 9.92 -7.42 -43.30
N GLY A 225 9.65 -6.48 -44.22
CA GLY A 225 8.37 -6.39 -44.89
C GLY A 225 7.25 -5.67 -44.16
N TYR A 226 7.53 -5.10 -42.96
CA TYR A 226 6.60 -4.25 -42.24
C TYR A 226 7.11 -2.80 -42.20
N THR A 227 6.25 -1.86 -42.59
CA THR A 227 6.52 -0.42 -42.49
C THR A 227 5.48 0.19 -41.55
N PRO A 228 5.90 0.87 -40.45
CA PRO A 228 4.98 1.58 -39.58
C PRO A 228 4.13 2.60 -40.34
N GLY A 229 2.86 2.71 -39.97
CA GLY A 229 1.96 3.71 -40.55
C GLY A 229 2.35 5.15 -40.17
N PRO A 230 1.77 6.16 -40.86
CA PRO A 230 2.01 7.56 -40.51
C PRO A 230 1.67 7.85 -39.08
N GLY A 231 2.67 8.32 -38.27
CA GLY A 231 2.52 8.61 -36.85
C GLY A 231 2.62 7.39 -35.92
N GLU A 232 2.79 6.20 -36.45
CA GLU A 232 3.05 5.00 -35.65
C GLU A 232 4.53 4.97 -35.22
N PRO A 233 4.85 4.81 -33.92
CA PRO A 233 6.24 4.72 -33.45
C PRO A 233 6.89 3.44 -33.99
N ALA A 234 8.20 3.51 -34.24
CA ALA A 234 8.97 2.35 -34.63
C ALA A 234 8.86 1.23 -33.58
N PRO A 235 8.79 -0.04 -34.00
CA PRO A 235 8.74 -1.17 -33.08
C PRO A 235 9.88 -1.13 -32.07
N HIS A 236 9.55 -1.31 -30.77
CA HIS A 236 10.50 -1.19 -29.66
C HIS A 236 10.25 -2.27 -28.62
N ALA A 237 11.09 -3.28 -28.61
CA ALA A 237 10.97 -4.44 -27.76
C ALA A 237 11.94 -4.43 -26.57
N ARG A 238 11.62 -5.21 -25.56
CA ARG A 238 12.58 -5.67 -24.57
C ARG A 238 13.42 -6.76 -25.17
N VAL A 239 14.71 -6.70 -24.93
CA VAL A 239 15.63 -7.65 -25.51
C VAL A 239 16.39 -8.30 -24.38
N GLU A 240 16.28 -9.61 -24.32
CA GLU A 240 16.92 -10.44 -23.32
C GLU A 240 17.82 -11.49 -23.97
N THR A 241 18.98 -11.69 -23.39
CA THR A 241 19.82 -12.82 -23.74
C THR A 241 19.55 -13.95 -22.76
N VAL A 242 19.27 -15.14 -23.27
CA VAL A 242 18.99 -16.33 -22.46
C VAL A 242 19.86 -17.51 -22.90
N GLY A 243 20.05 -18.46 -22.01
CA GLY A 243 20.83 -19.66 -22.27
C GLY A 243 20.34 -20.85 -21.48
N GLY A 244 20.82 -22.05 -21.83
CA GLY A 244 20.37 -23.29 -21.22
C GLY A 244 18.86 -23.49 -21.36
N ASP A 245 18.25 -24.13 -20.38
CA ASP A 245 16.81 -24.43 -20.36
C ASP A 245 15.99 -23.32 -19.70
N TYR A 246 16.31 -22.03 -19.97
CA TYR A 246 15.66 -20.88 -19.32
C TYR A 246 14.13 -20.94 -19.39
N PHE A 247 13.55 -21.20 -20.55
CA PHE A 247 12.09 -21.26 -20.70
C PHE A 247 11.47 -22.40 -19.89
N THR A 248 12.14 -23.53 -19.80
CA THR A 248 11.71 -24.68 -18.98
C THR A 248 11.84 -24.36 -17.48
N ALA A 249 12.96 -23.79 -17.05
CA ALA A 249 13.20 -23.41 -15.65
C ALA A 249 12.16 -22.40 -15.15
N MET A 250 11.80 -21.45 -16.02
CA MET A 250 10.79 -20.42 -15.74
C MET A 250 9.37 -20.87 -16.09
N LYS A 251 9.15 -22.09 -16.59
CA LYS A 251 7.85 -22.58 -17.10
C LYS A 251 7.17 -21.62 -18.07
N ILE A 252 7.95 -20.94 -18.91
CA ILE A 252 7.40 -20.09 -20.00
C ILE A 252 7.04 -21.04 -21.16
N PRO A 253 5.73 -21.13 -21.52
CA PRO A 253 5.30 -22.14 -22.50
C PRO A 253 5.76 -21.79 -23.91
N LEU A 254 6.31 -22.77 -24.62
CA LEU A 254 6.50 -22.68 -26.07
C LEU A 254 5.13 -22.79 -26.75
N LYS A 255 4.77 -21.83 -27.57
CA LYS A 255 3.50 -21.77 -28.30
C LYS A 255 3.62 -22.27 -29.73
N GLU A 256 4.72 -21.91 -30.40
CA GLU A 256 4.97 -22.27 -31.79
C GLU A 256 6.47 -22.39 -32.05
N GLY A 257 6.87 -23.24 -32.99
CA GLY A 257 8.26 -23.42 -33.39
C GLY A 257 9.12 -24.17 -32.38
N ARG A 258 10.34 -23.68 -32.12
CA ARG A 258 11.31 -24.29 -31.20
C ARG A 258 11.99 -23.24 -30.30
N VAL A 259 12.52 -23.67 -29.17
CA VAL A 259 13.49 -22.92 -28.36
C VAL A 259 14.91 -23.02 -28.96
N PHE A 260 15.86 -22.35 -28.35
CA PHE A 260 17.27 -22.39 -28.78
C PHE A 260 17.88 -23.78 -28.62
N GLN A 261 18.82 -24.09 -29.51
CA GLN A 261 19.51 -25.37 -29.56
C GLN A 261 21.03 -25.15 -29.53
N SER A 262 21.79 -26.20 -29.26
CA SER A 262 23.26 -26.19 -29.25
C SER A 262 23.87 -25.84 -30.63
N THR A 263 23.11 -26.02 -31.69
CA THR A 263 23.49 -25.66 -33.04
C THR A 263 23.36 -24.12 -33.36
N ASP A 264 22.70 -23.36 -32.47
CA ASP A 264 22.58 -21.90 -32.60
C ASP A 264 23.87 -21.23 -32.04
N THR A 265 24.97 -21.31 -32.77
CA THR A 265 26.32 -20.84 -32.42
C THR A 265 26.60 -19.43 -32.93
N LEU A 266 27.74 -18.85 -32.56
CA LEU A 266 28.22 -17.54 -33.05
C LEU A 266 28.29 -17.43 -34.56
N THR A 267 28.54 -18.55 -35.26
CA THR A 267 28.73 -18.60 -36.72
C THR A 267 27.49 -19.06 -37.47
N SER A 268 26.45 -19.50 -36.77
CA SER A 268 25.20 -19.93 -37.40
C SER A 268 24.30 -18.71 -37.73
N THR A 269 23.26 -18.93 -38.56
CA THR A 269 22.27 -17.90 -38.82
C THR A 269 21.70 -17.31 -37.53
N PRO A 270 21.68 -15.96 -37.38
CA PRO A 270 21.15 -15.34 -36.18
C PRO A 270 19.67 -15.68 -35.96
N VAL A 271 19.34 -16.15 -34.77
CA VAL A 271 17.97 -16.56 -34.42
C VAL A 271 17.43 -15.79 -33.20
N ALA A 272 16.10 -15.68 -33.14
CA ALA A 272 15.39 -15.13 -32.00
C ALA A 272 14.16 -15.98 -31.66
N VAL A 273 13.78 -15.95 -30.40
CA VAL A 273 12.47 -16.38 -29.91
C VAL A 273 11.73 -15.10 -29.49
N VAL A 274 10.46 -14.98 -29.82
CA VAL A 274 9.64 -13.80 -29.53
C VAL A 274 8.46 -14.19 -28.65
N ASP A 275 7.88 -13.22 -27.96
CA ASP A 275 6.69 -13.46 -27.17
C ASP A 275 5.40 -13.41 -28.00
N GLU A 276 4.35 -14.01 -27.48
CA GLU A 276 3.03 -14.03 -28.11
C GLU A 276 2.46 -12.60 -28.31
N TYR A 277 2.82 -11.64 -27.43
CA TYR A 277 2.39 -10.25 -27.55
C TYR A 277 2.91 -9.59 -28.84
N LEU A 278 4.16 -9.85 -29.23
CA LEU A 278 4.73 -9.39 -30.51
C LEU A 278 3.96 -9.96 -31.69
N VAL A 279 3.63 -11.26 -31.66
CA VAL A 279 2.90 -11.94 -32.72
C VAL A 279 1.51 -11.38 -32.89
N GLN A 280 0.76 -11.20 -31.80
CA GLN A 280 -0.57 -10.62 -31.81
C GLN A 280 -0.58 -9.20 -32.38
N ARG A 281 0.45 -8.41 -32.05
CA ARG A 281 0.53 -7.02 -32.51
C ARG A 281 0.86 -6.86 -33.97
N TYR A 282 1.84 -7.59 -34.48
CA TYR A 282 2.39 -7.35 -35.83
C TYR A 282 2.03 -8.41 -36.83
N PHE A 283 1.74 -9.64 -36.43
CA PHE A 283 1.46 -10.72 -37.40
C PHE A 283 -0.03 -11.04 -37.54
N LYS A 284 -0.91 -10.58 -36.64
CA LYS A 284 -2.39 -10.63 -36.79
C LYS A 284 -2.93 -11.97 -37.27
N GLY A 285 -2.54 -13.06 -36.61
CA GLY A 285 -2.99 -14.43 -36.94
C GLY A 285 -2.16 -15.15 -38.00
N ARG A 286 -1.08 -14.54 -38.52
CA ARG A 286 -0.08 -15.23 -39.33
C ARG A 286 1.04 -15.77 -38.43
N SER A 287 1.66 -16.88 -38.84
CA SER A 287 2.84 -17.39 -38.13
C SER A 287 4.00 -16.39 -38.22
N ALA A 288 4.67 -16.18 -37.12
CA ALA A 288 5.91 -15.41 -37.05
C ALA A 288 7.14 -16.27 -37.35
N ILE A 289 7.00 -17.60 -37.36
CA ILE A 289 8.12 -18.52 -37.59
C ILE A 289 8.69 -18.34 -38.97
N GLY A 290 10.03 -18.25 -39.06
CA GLY A 290 10.74 -18.02 -40.31
C GLY A 290 10.79 -16.56 -40.75
N GLN A 291 9.98 -15.67 -40.17
CA GLN A 291 10.06 -14.24 -40.41
C GLN A 291 11.36 -13.66 -39.88
N GLU A 292 11.75 -12.49 -40.39
CA GLU A 292 13.02 -11.88 -40.01
C GLU A 292 12.80 -10.51 -39.37
N ILE A 293 13.58 -10.26 -38.33
CA ILE A 293 13.66 -8.95 -37.66
C ILE A 293 15.09 -8.42 -37.76
N ARG A 294 15.27 -7.11 -37.66
CA ARG A 294 16.60 -6.48 -37.65
C ARG A 294 16.69 -5.55 -36.41
N ARG A 295 17.83 -5.54 -35.77
CA ARG A 295 18.16 -4.60 -34.71
C ARG A 295 19.30 -3.69 -35.13
N GLY A 296 19.11 -2.39 -35.04
CA GLY A 296 20.02 -1.38 -35.55
C GLY A 296 19.44 -0.73 -36.83
N GLY A 297 20.21 -0.54 -37.82
CA GLY A 297 19.77 0.05 -39.11
C GLY A 297 19.27 -1.00 -40.10
N PRO A 298 18.86 -0.55 -41.30
CA PRO A 298 18.43 -1.43 -42.39
C PRO A 298 19.48 -2.44 -42.86
N ASP A 299 20.77 -2.09 -42.67
CA ASP A 299 21.91 -2.92 -43.09
C ASP A 299 22.34 -3.92 -42.02
N SER A 300 21.68 -3.92 -40.85
CA SER A 300 21.99 -4.87 -39.76
C SER A 300 21.61 -6.28 -40.17
N PRO A 301 22.38 -7.31 -39.71
CA PRO A 301 22.07 -8.70 -39.99
C PRO A 301 20.64 -9.07 -39.64
N ALA A 302 19.98 -9.79 -40.53
CA ALA A 302 18.65 -10.31 -40.27
C ALA A 302 18.71 -11.42 -39.21
N ILE A 303 17.72 -11.44 -38.36
CA ILE A 303 17.58 -12.37 -37.24
C ILE A 303 16.29 -13.15 -37.50
N ARG A 304 16.37 -14.45 -37.68
CA ARG A 304 15.23 -15.30 -37.97
C ARG A 304 14.45 -15.67 -36.69
N ILE A 305 13.14 -15.49 -36.70
CA ILE A 305 12.27 -15.98 -35.61
C ILE A 305 12.11 -17.47 -35.76
N VAL A 306 12.53 -18.21 -34.73
CA VAL A 306 12.48 -19.70 -34.68
C VAL A 306 11.46 -20.23 -33.70
N GLY A 307 10.99 -19.41 -32.77
CA GLY A 307 10.00 -19.80 -31.75
C GLY A 307 9.18 -18.65 -31.25
N VAL A 308 8.00 -18.99 -30.76
CA VAL A 308 7.07 -18.08 -30.06
C VAL A 308 6.80 -18.66 -28.69
N VAL A 309 6.97 -17.85 -27.66
CA VAL A 309 6.73 -18.24 -26.26
C VAL A 309 5.62 -17.41 -25.65
N GLY A 310 5.08 -17.86 -24.52
CA GLY A 310 4.08 -17.11 -23.77
C GLY A 310 4.59 -15.75 -23.33
N THR A 311 3.69 -14.78 -23.26
CA THR A 311 4.00 -13.45 -22.74
C THR A 311 4.13 -13.49 -21.21
N ILE A 312 5.17 -12.84 -20.67
CA ILE A 312 5.38 -12.71 -19.24
C ILE A 312 5.25 -11.26 -18.77
N ASN A 313 4.71 -11.08 -17.58
CA ASN A 313 4.68 -9.77 -16.90
C ASN A 313 5.90 -9.61 -16.01
N ALA A 314 6.98 -9.06 -16.56
CA ALA A 314 8.29 -9.03 -15.89
C ALA A 314 8.66 -7.66 -15.29
N ILE A 315 7.75 -6.69 -15.21
CA ILE A 315 8.07 -5.35 -14.69
C ILE A 315 7.20 -4.96 -13.52
N ASP A 316 5.89 -5.00 -13.71
CA ASP A 316 4.91 -4.64 -12.70
C ASP A 316 3.68 -5.51 -12.90
N LEU A 317 3.41 -6.37 -11.94
CA LEU A 317 2.26 -7.27 -11.99
C LEU A 317 0.91 -6.52 -12.08
N GLY A 318 0.89 -5.26 -11.66
CA GLY A 318 -0.29 -4.41 -11.69
C GLY A 318 -0.48 -3.62 -12.97
N GLN A 319 0.41 -3.76 -13.95
CA GLN A 319 0.30 -3.09 -15.23
C GLN A 319 0.14 -4.11 -16.35
N PRO A 320 -0.66 -3.82 -17.38
CA PRO A 320 -0.71 -4.68 -18.54
C PRO A 320 0.65 -4.69 -19.25
N VAL A 321 0.95 -5.78 -19.92
CA VAL A 321 2.13 -5.86 -20.79
C VAL A 321 1.94 -4.87 -21.94
N THR A 322 2.87 -3.94 -22.08
CA THR A 322 2.81 -2.86 -23.08
C THR A 322 3.89 -2.93 -24.14
N LYS A 323 4.89 -3.80 -23.94
CA LYS A 323 6.03 -3.94 -24.84
C LYS A 323 6.32 -5.41 -25.15
N GLU A 324 6.65 -5.64 -26.37
CA GLU A 324 7.08 -6.90 -26.93
C GLU A 324 8.40 -7.36 -26.31
N ARG A 325 8.65 -8.67 -26.37
CA ARG A 325 9.89 -9.28 -25.89
C ARG A 325 10.55 -10.12 -26.96
N ILE A 326 11.84 -9.92 -27.13
CA ILE A 326 12.71 -10.66 -28.04
C ILE A 326 13.81 -11.31 -27.22
N TYR A 327 13.91 -12.62 -27.29
CA TYR A 327 14.95 -13.39 -26.68
C TYR A 327 16.02 -13.75 -27.70
N ARG A 328 17.31 -13.69 -27.27
CA ARG A 328 18.46 -14.07 -28.07
C ARG A 328 19.28 -15.14 -27.33
N PRO A 329 19.87 -16.13 -28.01
CA PRO A 329 20.68 -17.11 -27.32
C PRO A 329 22.04 -16.50 -26.92
N VAL A 330 22.52 -16.82 -25.71
CA VAL A 330 23.82 -16.37 -25.19
C VAL A 330 24.98 -16.83 -26.09
N THR A 331 24.81 -17.92 -26.80
CA THR A 331 25.75 -18.47 -27.78
C THR A 331 25.91 -17.56 -29.01
N GLN A 332 24.93 -16.74 -29.37
CA GLN A 332 25.00 -15.77 -30.48
C GLN A 332 25.11 -14.32 -29.99
N GLN A 333 24.68 -14.03 -28.79
CA GLN A 333 24.78 -12.70 -28.18
C GLN A 333 25.44 -12.82 -26.80
N PRO A 334 26.77 -12.99 -26.74
CA PRO A 334 27.50 -13.11 -25.49
C PRO A 334 27.36 -11.88 -24.60
N THR A 335 27.12 -12.09 -23.32
CA THR A 335 26.94 -11.01 -22.35
C THR A 335 27.96 -11.13 -21.22
N SER A 336 28.40 -9.96 -20.73
CA SER A 336 29.25 -9.88 -19.54
C SER A 336 28.46 -9.88 -18.23
N GLY A 337 27.15 -9.61 -18.27
CA GLY A 337 26.29 -9.62 -17.08
C GLY A 337 25.06 -10.47 -17.30
N GLY A 338 24.57 -11.09 -16.24
CA GLY A 338 23.35 -11.87 -16.25
C GLY A 338 23.13 -12.62 -14.95
N ALA A 339 22.05 -13.32 -14.87
CA ALA A 339 21.70 -14.17 -13.74
C ALA A 339 21.59 -15.63 -14.16
N ILE A 340 22.15 -16.53 -13.37
CA ILE A 340 21.85 -17.95 -13.44
C ILE A 340 20.47 -18.20 -12.80
N VAL A 341 19.66 -19.06 -13.38
CA VAL A 341 18.31 -19.41 -12.95
C VAL A 341 18.25 -20.92 -12.76
N LEU A 342 17.96 -21.37 -11.55
CA LEU A 342 17.86 -22.78 -11.18
C LEU A 342 16.43 -23.11 -10.77
N LYS A 343 15.79 -24.01 -11.47
CA LYS A 343 14.57 -24.67 -11.00
C LYS A 343 14.97 -25.85 -10.12
N THR A 344 14.38 -25.94 -8.94
CA THR A 344 14.77 -26.91 -7.91
C THR A 344 13.59 -27.78 -7.49
N ALA A 345 13.92 -29.02 -7.05
CA ALA A 345 12.95 -29.93 -6.41
C ALA A 345 12.97 -29.81 -4.87
N VAL A 346 13.96 -29.09 -4.33
CA VAL A 346 14.18 -28.85 -2.90
C VAL A 346 14.09 -27.33 -2.63
N ASP A 347 14.17 -26.95 -1.36
CA ASP A 347 14.22 -25.52 -0.99
C ASP A 347 15.39 -24.82 -1.71
N PRO A 348 15.12 -23.79 -2.53
CA PRO A 348 16.14 -23.05 -3.25
C PRO A 348 17.25 -22.48 -2.37
N ALA A 349 16.93 -22.03 -1.16
CA ALA A 349 17.89 -21.45 -0.23
C ALA A 349 18.97 -22.45 0.20
N SER A 350 18.66 -23.74 0.25
CA SER A 350 19.59 -24.80 0.60
C SER A 350 20.69 -25.02 -0.45
N LEU A 351 20.48 -24.56 -1.69
CA LEU A 351 21.42 -24.76 -2.80
C LEU A 351 22.41 -23.63 -3.02
N VAL A 352 22.29 -22.52 -2.27
CA VAL A 352 23.15 -21.33 -2.44
C VAL A 352 24.64 -21.63 -2.27
N SER A 353 25.00 -22.43 -1.28
CA SER A 353 26.41 -22.83 -1.05
C SER A 353 26.95 -23.70 -2.19
N GLN A 354 26.15 -24.62 -2.71
CA GLN A 354 26.51 -25.50 -3.81
C GLN A 354 26.64 -24.71 -5.13
N LEU A 355 25.74 -23.77 -5.39
CA LEU A 355 25.86 -22.87 -6.53
C LEU A 355 27.13 -22.02 -6.45
N ARG A 356 27.47 -21.49 -5.27
CA ARG A 356 28.70 -20.72 -5.06
C ARG A 356 29.93 -21.59 -5.35
N ALA A 357 29.95 -22.82 -4.85
CA ALA A 357 31.04 -23.77 -5.12
C ALA A 357 31.14 -24.09 -6.62
N ALA A 358 30.04 -24.26 -7.32
CA ALA A 358 30.03 -24.48 -8.77
C ALA A 358 30.65 -23.29 -9.53
N VAL A 359 30.31 -22.05 -9.20
CA VAL A 359 30.88 -20.83 -9.79
C VAL A 359 32.40 -20.78 -9.49
N GLN A 360 32.79 -20.93 -8.22
CA GLN A 360 34.21 -20.87 -7.80
C GLN A 360 35.06 -21.97 -8.39
N SER A 361 34.47 -23.13 -8.75
CA SER A 361 35.18 -24.20 -9.46
C SER A 361 35.50 -23.84 -10.93
N ILE A 362 34.87 -22.81 -11.49
CA ILE A 362 35.15 -22.29 -12.84
C ILE A 362 36.12 -21.12 -12.73
N ASP A 363 35.83 -20.19 -11.81
CA ASP A 363 36.63 -19.02 -11.52
C ASP A 363 36.56 -18.72 -10.00
N PRO A 364 37.64 -18.99 -9.23
CA PRO A 364 37.67 -18.79 -7.77
C PRO A 364 37.41 -17.36 -7.31
N GLU A 365 37.68 -16.37 -8.16
CA GLU A 365 37.49 -14.95 -7.84
C GLU A 365 36.17 -14.40 -8.33
N GLN A 366 35.31 -15.21 -8.99
CA GLN A 366 34.02 -14.76 -9.49
C GLN A 366 32.97 -14.73 -8.37
N PRO A 367 32.50 -13.55 -7.92
CA PRO A 367 31.45 -13.48 -6.92
C PRO A 367 30.08 -13.77 -7.55
N ILE A 368 29.20 -14.35 -6.76
CA ILE A 368 27.76 -14.32 -7.01
C ILE A 368 27.14 -13.20 -6.15
N THR A 369 26.26 -12.43 -6.75
CA THR A 369 25.57 -11.31 -6.09
C THR A 369 24.07 -11.48 -6.23
N ASP A 370 23.31 -10.75 -5.41
CA ASP A 370 21.85 -10.66 -5.45
C ASP A 370 21.16 -12.05 -5.57
N VAL A 371 21.58 -12.97 -4.69
CA VAL A 371 21.02 -14.33 -4.64
C VAL A 371 19.64 -14.28 -4.03
N ARG A 372 18.61 -14.64 -4.81
CA ARG A 372 17.20 -14.56 -4.42
C ARG A 372 16.37 -15.64 -5.07
N THR A 373 15.27 -15.98 -4.41
CA THR A 373 14.22 -16.78 -5.04
C THR A 373 13.32 -15.91 -5.94
N MET A 374 12.67 -16.53 -6.91
CA MET A 374 11.67 -15.81 -7.73
C MET A 374 10.47 -15.33 -6.89
N GLU A 375 10.16 -16.03 -5.81
CA GLU A 375 9.13 -15.60 -4.87
C GLU A 375 9.51 -14.29 -4.15
N GLU A 376 10.79 -14.15 -3.76
CA GLU A 376 11.32 -12.89 -3.19
C GLU A 376 11.28 -11.75 -4.20
N TRP A 377 11.56 -11.99 -5.49
CA TRP A 377 11.41 -10.98 -6.54
C TRP A 377 9.96 -10.52 -6.71
N VAL A 378 9.02 -11.47 -6.73
CA VAL A 378 7.58 -11.16 -6.76
C VAL A 378 7.17 -10.35 -5.52
N ASN A 379 7.54 -10.79 -4.33
CA ASN A 379 7.22 -10.09 -3.09
C ASN A 379 7.77 -8.66 -3.09
N ARG A 380 9.02 -8.48 -3.52
CA ARG A 380 9.66 -7.16 -3.64
C ARG A 380 8.93 -6.23 -4.61
N SER A 381 8.47 -6.75 -5.75
CA SER A 381 7.70 -5.94 -6.70
C SER A 381 6.36 -5.45 -6.13
N LEU A 382 5.81 -6.16 -5.15
CA LEU A 382 4.57 -5.83 -4.45
C LEU A 382 4.77 -4.85 -3.28
N GLU A 383 6.01 -4.69 -2.77
CA GLU A 383 6.29 -3.85 -1.58
C GLU A 383 5.92 -2.38 -1.76
N ILE A 384 6.12 -1.82 -2.96
CA ILE A 384 5.75 -0.44 -3.27
C ILE A 384 4.26 -0.18 -2.98
N ARG A 385 3.41 -1.20 -3.14
CA ARG A 385 1.96 -1.12 -2.89
C ARG A 385 1.57 -1.54 -1.48
N ARG A 386 2.42 -2.31 -0.81
CA ARG A 386 2.17 -2.79 0.55
C ARG A 386 2.22 -1.65 1.58
N ALA A 387 3.19 -0.75 1.48
CA ALA A 387 3.37 0.34 2.44
C ALA A 387 2.17 1.30 2.53
N PRO A 388 1.64 1.87 1.42
CA PRO A 388 0.43 2.70 1.44
C PRO A 388 -0.80 1.94 1.97
N THR A 389 -0.95 0.66 1.61
CA THR A 389 -2.06 -0.19 2.09
C THR A 389 -2.00 -0.36 3.61
N MET A 390 -0.82 -0.66 4.14
CA MET A 390 -0.60 -0.84 5.58
C MET A 390 -0.84 0.46 6.36
N LEU A 391 -0.31 1.58 5.87
CA LEU A 391 -0.52 2.90 6.48
C LEU A 391 -1.99 3.27 6.53
N LEU A 392 -2.71 3.12 5.42
CA LEU A 392 -4.13 3.47 5.35
C LEU A 392 -4.98 2.55 6.25
N THR A 393 -4.60 1.27 6.37
CA THR A 393 -5.24 0.32 7.27
C THR A 393 -5.06 0.72 8.74
N ILE A 394 -3.84 1.09 9.14
CA ILE A 394 -3.54 1.55 10.50
C ILE A 394 -4.32 2.84 10.80
N PHE A 395 -4.28 3.82 9.90
CA PHE A 395 -5.02 5.07 10.08
C PHE A 395 -6.53 4.84 10.15
N GLY A 396 -7.07 3.95 9.32
CA GLY A 396 -8.47 3.55 9.36
C GLY A 396 -8.86 2.91 10.69
N ALA A 397 -8.02 2.01 11.21
CA ALA A 397 -8.24 1.35 12.50
C ALA A 397 -8.20 2.36 13.67
N VAL A 398 -7.21 3.27 13.68
CA VAL A 398 -7.12 4.34 14.68
C VAL A 398 -8.32 5.28 14.60
N ALA A 399 -8.72 5.69 13.39
CA ALA A 399 -9.88 6.55 13.19
C ALA A 399 -11.19 5.88 13.65
N LEU A 400 -11.35 4.58 13.41
CA LEU A 400 -12.48 3.79 13.90
C LEU A 400 -12.53 3.76 15.43
N LEU A 401 -11.39 3.53 16.08
CA LEU A 401 -11.28 3.53 17.54
C LEU A 401 -11.61 4.91 18.12
N LEU A 402 -11.06 5.97 17.55
CA LEU A 402 -11.34 7.35 17.98
C LEU A 402 -12.82 7.70 17.80
N SER A 403 -13.44 7.30 16.68
CA SER A 403 -14.86 7.50 16.44
C SER A 403 -15.73 6.75 17.46
N ALA A 404 -15.36 5.52 17.82
CA ALA A 404 -16.07 4.76 18.86
C ALA A 404 -16.00 5.46 20.22
N ILE A 405 -14.81 5.96 20.59
CA ILE A 405 -14.61 6.72 21.85
C ILE A 405 -15.38 8.05 21.80
N GLY A 406 -15.36 8.75 20.66
CA GLY A 406 -16.09 10.01 20.45
C GLY A 406 -17.60 9.84 20.59
N ILE A 407 -18.16 8.82 19.94
CA ILE A 407 -19.59 8.47 20.04
C ILE A 407 -19.96 8.14 21.50
N TYR A 408 -19.20 7.23 22.13
CA TYR A 408 -19.40 6.83 23.51
C TYR A 408 -19.38 8.05 24.45
N GLY A 409 -18.34 8.89 24.34
CA GLY A 409 -18.17 10.05 25.20
C GLY A 409 -19.34 11.05 25.10
N VAL A 410 -19.76 11.40 23.87
CA VAL A 410 -20.85 12.35 23.66
C VAL A 410 -22.19 11.82 24.18
N LEU A 411 -22.45 10.52 24.02
CA LEU A 411 -23.67 9.91 24.53
C LEU A 411 -23.66 9.75 26.05
N ALA A 412 -22.56 9.31 26.61
CA ALA A 412 -22.41 9.16 28.08
C ALA A 412 -22.60 10.50 28.79
N TYR A 413 -22.02 11.58 28.23
CA TYR A 413 -22.21 12.93 28.73
C TYR A 413 -23.67 13.40 28.58
N GLY A 414 -24.29 13.15 27.42
CA GLY A 414 -25.71 13.52 27.18
C GLY A 414 -26.67 12.81 28.15
N VAL A 415 -26.39 11.57 28.48
CA VAL A 415 -27.13 10.81 29.50
C VAL A 415 -26.91 11.41 30.88
N ALA A 416 -25.66 11.68 31.26
CA ALA A 416 -25.32 12.26 32.57
C ALA A 416 -26.00 13.63 32.80
N GLN A 417 -26.13 14.46 31.78
CA GLN A 417 -26.85 15.75 31.90
C GLN A 417 -28.38 15.60 32.06
N ARG A 418 -28.96 14.49 31.64
CA ARG A 418 -30.40 14.26 31.65
C ARG A 418 -30.86 13.21 32.67
N VAL A 419 -29.98 12.85 33.62
CA VAL A 419 -30.31 11.85 34.67
C VAL A 419 -31.62 12.17 35.35
N ARG A 420 -31.82 13.44 35.76
CA ARG A 420 -33.06 13.88 36.44
C ARG A 420 -34.29 13.76 35.52
N GLU A 421 -34.20 14.15 34.26
CA GLU A 421 -35.27 14.02 33.27
C GLU A 421 -35.63 12.55 33.02
N LEU A 422 -34.61 11.71 32.84
CA LEU A 422 -34.80 10.27 32.62
C LEU A 422 -35.39 9.60 33.86
N GLY A 423 -34.92 9.97 35.05
CA GLY A 423 -35.49 9.48 36.32
C GLY A 423 -36.95 9.86 36.52
N ILE A 424 -37.36 11.11 36.22
CA ILE A 424 -38.75 11.53 36.25
C ILE A 424 -39.62 10.74 35.29
N ARG A 425 -39.14 10.52 34.06
CA ARG A 425 -39.87 9.69 33.09
C ARG A 425 -40.04 8.26 33.55
N GLN A 426 -39.02 7.69 34.18
CA GLN A 426 -39.06 6.34 34.73
C GLN A 426 -40.04 6.26 35.91
N ALA A 427 -40.04 7.28 36.81
CA ALA A 427 -41.02 7.36 37.88
C ALA A 427 -42.45 7.54 37.42
N LEU A 428 -42.66 8.15 36.23
CA LEU A 428 -43.99 8.28 35.57
C LEU A 428 -44.36 7.06 34.75
N GLY A 429 -43.60 5.92 34.84
CA GLY A 429 -43.94 4.66 34.20
C GLY A 429 -43.36 4.43 32.81
N ALA A 430 -42.34 5.23 32.37
CA ALA A 430 -41.66 4.96 31.11
C ALA A 430 -40.88 3.63 31.16
N ASP A 431 -41.16 2.72 30.22
CA ASP A 431 -40.46 1.45 30.10
C ASP A 431 -38.98 1.65 29.74
N ARG A 432 -38.13 0.77 30.27
CA ARG A 432 -36.69 0.74 30.00
C ARG A 432 -36.36 0.73 28.49
N ARG A 433 -37.18 0.02 27.69
CA ARG A 433 -37.02 -0.01 26.22
C ARG A 433 -37.25 1.36 25.59
N SER A 434 -38.19 2.16 26.10
CA SER A 434 -38.48 3.50 25.60
C SER A 434 -37.33 4.46 25.85
N ILE A 435 -36.69 4.40 27.03
CA ILE A 435 -35.51 5.20 27.36
C ILE A 435 -34.31 4.78 26.52
N LEU A 436 -34.10 3.45 26.38
CA LEU A 436 -33.01 2.92 25.55
C LEU A 436 -33.16 3.38 24.09
N SER A 437 -34.35 3.22 23.51
CA SER A 437 -34.60 3.62 22.11
C SER A 437 -34.41 5.12 21.88
N LEU A 438 -34.82 5.97 22.82
CA LEU A 438 -34.65 7.42 22.72
C LEU A 438 -33.17 7.83 22.69
N VAL A 439 -32.33 7.25 23.56
CA VAL A 439 -30.90 7.52 23.62
C VAL A 439 -30.19 6.99 22.36
N LEU A 440 -30.52 5.74 21.97
CA LEU A 440 -29.95 5.12 20.78
C LEU A 440 -30.30 5.92 19.51
N LEU A 441 -31.57 6.32 19.35
CA LEU A 441 -32.00 7.05 18.16
C LEU A 441 -31.28 8.39 18.00
N GLN A 442 -31.01 9.09 19.11
CA GLN A 442 -30.24 10.34 19.09
C GLN A 442 -28.79 10.12 18.66
N GLY A 443 -28.15 9.05 19.14
CA GLY A 443 -26.80 8.66 18.71
C GLY A 443 -26.77 8.26 17.24
N MET A 444 -27.70 7.37 16.85
CA MET A 444 -27.78 6.82 15.49
C MET A 444 -28.07 7.88 14.40
N ARG A 445 -28.80 8.95 14.72
CA ARG A 445 -28.98 10.08 13.79
C ARG A 445 -27.64 10.74 13.41
N ARG A 446 -26.74 10.93 14.38
CA ARG A 446 -25.38 11.48 14.12
C ARG A 446 -24.53 10.50 13.35
N VAL A 447 -24.61 9.22 13.70
CA VAL A 447 -23.94 8.15 12.97
C VAL A 447 -24.39 8.10 11.51
N ALA A 448 -25.70 8.11 11.27
CA ALA A 448 -26.24 8.10 9.92
C ALA A 448 -25.80 9.31 9.09
N LEU A 449 -25.77 10.49 9.69
CA LEU A 449 -25.27 11.70 9.02
C LEU A 449 -23.77 11.60 8.71
N GLY A 450 -22.96 11.10 9.66
CA GLY A 450 -21.53 10.86 9.46
C GLY A 450 -21.26 9.82 8.37
N ILE A 451 -22.02 8.73 8.34
CA ILE A 451 -21.96 7.71 7.28
C ILE A 451 -22.33 8.33 5.93
N ALA A 452 -23.40 9.12 5.82
CA ALA A 452 -23.82 9.73 4.58
C ALA A 452 -22.73 10.66 4.01
N ILE A 453 -22.19 11.55 4.85
CA ILE A 453 -21.08 12.45 4.47
C ILE A 453 -19.83 11.64 4.13
N GLY A 454 -19.51 10.63 4.92
CA GLY A 454 -18.36 9.77 4.70
C GLY A 454 -18.45 8.97 3.39
N LEU A 455 -19.62 8.46 3.03
CA LEU A 455 -19.85 7.80 1.75
C LEU A 455 -19.69 8.74 0.57
N LEU A 456 -20.25 9.95 0.64
CA LEU A 456 -20.08 10.96 -0.40
C LEU A 456 -18.60 11.36 -0.56
N GLY A 457 -17.92 11.58 0.57
CA GLY A 457 -16.49 11.87 0.58
C GLY A 457 -15.65 10.71 0.04
N ALA A 458 -15.95 9.47 0.42
CA ALA A 458 -15.26 8.29 -0.08
C ALA A 458 -15.46 8.11 -1.59
N LEU A 459 -16.67 8.33 -2.12
CA LEU A 459 -16.94 8.30 -3.57
C LEU A 459 -16.14 9.34 -4.34
N TYR A 460 -15.89 10.50 -3.74
CA TYR A 460 -15.08 11.56 -4.35
C TYR A 460 -13.57 11.23 -4.25
N LEU A 461 -13.11 10.88 -3.06
CA LEU A 461 -11.69 10.63 -2.80
C LEU A 461 -11.17 9.34 -3.43
N SER A 462 -12.02 8.31 -3.60
CA SER A 462 -11.61 7.04 -4.22
C SER A 462 -11.10 7.21 -5.65
N LYS A 463 -11.48 8.27 -6.37
CA LYS A 463 -10.94 8.58 -7.70
C LYS A 463 -9.43 8.84 -7.67
N TYR A 464 -8.90 9.43 -6.60
CA TYR A 464 -7.46 9.67 -6.46
C TYR A 464 -6.67 8.40 -6.19
N LEU A 465 -7.34 7.31 -5.76
CA LEU A 465 -6.73 6.01 -5.58
C LEU A 465 -6.73 5.16 -6.87
N GLU A 466 -7.37 5.61 -7.95
CA GLU A 466 -7.56 4.84 -9.19
C GLU A 466 -6.25 4.29 -9.75
N SER A 467 -5.19 5.11 -9.77
CA SER A 467 -3.85 4.71 -10.24
C SER A 467 -3.17 3.65 -9.36
N MET A 468 -3.63 3.48 -8.12
CA MET A 468 -3.10 2.50 -7.17
C MET A 468 -3.93 1.21 -7.13
N LEU A 469 -5.13 1.22 -7.72
CA LEU A 469 -6.05 0.08 -7.72
C LEU A 469 -5.78 -0.84 -8.91
N PHE A 470 -5.69 -2.13 -8.64
CA PHE A 470 -5.58 -3.17 -9.65
C PHE A 470 -6.81 -4.09 -9.60
N GLY A 471 -7.51 -4.20 -10.72
CA GLY A 471 -8.66 -5.11 -10.86
C GLY A 471 -9.85 -4.79 -9.94
N VAL A 472 -9.86 -3.63 -9.25
CA VAL A 472 -10.93 -3.20 -8.35
C VAL A 472 -11.45 -1.85 -8.81
N SER A 473 -12.76 -1.72 -8.93
CA SER A 473 -13.38 -0.43 -9.23
C SER A 473 -13.23 0.54 -8.05
N THR A 474 -13.03 1.82 -8.34
CA THR A 474 -13.06 2.90 -7.32
C THR A 474 -14.39 2.95 -6.57
N ARG A 475 -15.47 2.37 -7.14
CA ARG A 475 -16.81 2.28 -6.56
C ARG A 475 -17.21 0.82 -6.28
N ASP A 476 -16.30 0.04 -5.71
CA ASP A 476 -16.55 -1.37 -5.40
C ASP A 476 -17.61 -1.52 -4.31
N VAL A 477 -18.85 -1.83 -4.73
CA VAL A 477 -20.02 -1.94 -3.83
C VAL A 477 -19.80 -2.89 -2.66
N PRO A 478 -19.22 -4.09 -2.82
CA PRO A 478 -18.93 -4.99 -1.70
C PRO A 478 -18.04 -4.37 -0.62
N VAL A 479 -16.98 -3.62 -1.00
CA VAL A 479 -16.08 -2.96 -0.05
C VAL A 479 -16.83 -1.85 0.68
N PHE A 480 -17.56 -0.99 -0.05
CA PHE A 480 -18.35 0.09 0.55
C PHE A 480 -19.39 -0.45 1.54
N ALA A 481 -20.12 -1.49 1.16
CA ALA A 481 -21.14 -2.11 2.02
C ALA A 481 -20.52 -2.74 3.27
N LEU A 482 -19.45 -3.55 3.13
CA LEU A 482 -18.80 -4.24 4.24
C LEU A 482 -18.22 -3.23 5.25
N VAL A 483 -17.49 -2.24 4.78
CA VAL A 483 -16.87 -1.23 5.64
C VAL A 483 -17.93 -0.38 6.36
N THR A 484 -19.00 0.00 5.66
CA THR A 484 -20.11 0.73 6.26
C THR A 484 -20.80 -0.11 7.33
N LEU A 485 -20.99 -1.41 7.09
CA LEU A 485 -21.58 -2.34 8.06
C LEU A 485 -20.70 -2.48 9.32
N VAL A 486 -19.38 -2.61 9.14
CA VAL A 486 -18.43 -2.69 10.26
C VAL A 486 -18.48 -1.42 11.09
N LEU A 487 -18.42 -0.25 10.47
CA LEU A 487 -18.48 1.05 11.18
C LEU A 487 -19.84 1.19 11.90
N PHE A 488 -20.93 0.83 11.25
CA PHE A 488 -22.26 0.85 11.84
C PHE A 488 -22.35 -0.06 13.06
N ALA A 489 -21.84 -1.28 12.99
CA ALA A 489 -21.81 -2.22 14.10
C ALA A 489 -21.01 -1.68 15.31
N VAL A 490 -19.82 -1.11 15.04
CA VAL A 490 -19.00 -0.48 16.08
C VAL A 490 -19.73 0.72 16.71
N ALA A 491 -20.41 1.55 15.90
CA ALA A 491 -21.17 2.69 16.37
C ALA A 491 -22.36 2.24 17.24
N VAL A 492 -23.06 1.20 16.86
CA VAL A 492 -24.15 0.61 17.67
C VAL A 492 -23.62 0.14 19.02
N LEU A 493 -22.50 -0.58 19.04
CA LEU A 493 -21.86 -1.03 20.28
C LEU A 493 -21.44 0.14 21.17
N ALA A 494 -20.83 1.18 20.58
CA ALA A 494 -20.44 2.40 21.30
C ALA A 494 -21.63 3.17 21.87
N CYS A 495 -22.77 3.14 21.20
CA CYS A 495 -24.03 3.73 21.67
C CYS A 495 -24.72 2.88 22.74
N PHE A 496 -24.64 1.56 22.65
CA PHE A 496 -25.37 0.65 23.50
C PHE A 496 -24.93 0.72 24.97
N ILE A 497 -23.61 0.83 25.23
CA ILE A 497 -23.06 0.83 26.59
C ILE A 497 -23.61 2.02 27.42
N PRO A 498 -23.54 3.30 26.98
CA PRO A 498 -24.09 4.41 27.75
C PRO A 498 -25.62 4.39 27.80
N ALA A 499 -26.30 3.92 26.76
CA ALA A 499 -27.74 3.78 26.73
C ALA A 499 -28.24 2.75 27.74
N HIS A 500 -27.54 1.61 27.86
CA HIS A 500 -27.86 0.59 28.87
C HIS A 500 -27.61 1.10 30.30
N ARG A 501 -26.57 1.89 30.52
CA ARG A 501 -26.33 2.54 31.83
C ARG A 501 -27.46 3.50 32.19
N ALA A 502 -28.03 4.21 31.22
CA ALA A 502 -29.16 5.13 31.43
C ALA A 502 -30.44 4.43 31.91
N THR A 503 -30.61 3.15 31.66
CA THR A 503 -31.79 2.36 32.13
C THR A 503 -31.64 1.78 33.53
N ARG A 504 -30.49 1.94 34.17
CA ARG A 504 -30.19 1.45 35.51
C ARG A 504 -30.17 2.56 36.57
N ILE A 505 -30.54 3.77 36.18
CA ILE A 505 -30.70 4.95 37.03
C ILE A 505 -32.11 4.92 37.63
#